data_0b5bdf14232df7363a9e955d1755b961
#
_entry.id   0b5bdf14232df7363a9e955d1755b961
#
_cell.length_a   1.000
_cell.length_b   1.000
_cell.length_c   1.000
_cell.angle_alpha   90.00
_cell.angle_beta   90.00
_cell.angle_gamma   90.00
#
_symmetry.space_group_name_H-M   'P 1'
#
loop_
_entity.id
_entity.type
_entity.pdbx_description
1 polymer ?
#
loop_
_entity_poly.entity_id
_entity_poly.type
_entity_poly.pdbx_seq_one_letter_code
_entity_poly.pdbx_strand_id
1 'polypeptide(L)'
;MPVAAIDLRSDTVTQPTPEMRAAIAESAVGDDVIGVDPTVIALQERIADILGKEAAIFMPSGTMTNQVALRVHCRPGDEFICEANCHIFNYEQGAYAQLSGLVAHTVMGDFGILQPEQLTGLIKPDDEHFARTRLLCLENTHNRGAGRVLPYEHVEQICNSAHESGLMTHLDGARLFNAVAASQIPADQWAQHFDTVSVCFSKGLGAPVGSALAGSREMIAEARRHRKLFGGGMRQAGVIAAAALYALDHHRERLTEDHDKAQTLVNAVAESEGLSLDPDQVDTNIVMFQVDPELCSGPGFSAALQEKGVLVLAVGPQRVRAVTHLDVTHEEVHRAAEIMSETAQAAREGTLEIVAEGARY
;
A
#
# COMPACT_ATOMS: atom_id res chain seq x y z
N MET A 1 10.77 -33.23 -5.68
CA MET A 1 10.07 -32.07 -6.23
C MET A 1 10.93 -30.89 -5.82
N PRO A 2 11.17 -29.86 -6.65
CA PRO A 2 11.84 -28.66 -6.18
C PRO A 2 11.03 -28.12 -5.01
N VAL A 3 11.70 -27.76 -3.92
CA VAL A 3 11.07 -27.08 -2.77
C VAL A 3 10.46 -25.80 -3.33
N ALA A 4 9.18 -25.54 -3.03
CA ALA A 4 8.55 -24.28 -3.45
C ALA A 4 9.35 -23.12 -2.87
N ALA A 5 9.60 -22.10 -3.69
CA ALA A 5 10.33 -20.93 -3.23
C ALA A 5 9.51 -20.16 -2.19
N ILE A 6 10.17 -19.66 -1.14
CA ILE A 6 9.57 -18.77 -0.14
C ILE A 6 9.52 -17.38 -0.76
N ASP A 7 8.33 -16.94 -1.17
CA ASP A 7 8.15 -15.68 -1.90
C ASP A 7 7.85 -14.51 -0.95
N LEU A 8 8.86 -13.72 -0.65
CA LEU A 8 8.80 -12.52 0.19
C LEU A 8 8.91 -11.22 -0.63
N ARG A 9 8.64 -11.26 -1.94
CA ARG A 9 8.78 -10.07 -2.81
C ARG A 9 7.74 -8.99 -2.51
N SER A 10 6.49 -9.40 -2.26
CA SER A 10 5.39 -8.47 -2.01
C SER A 10 4.17 -9.21 -1.47
N ASP A 11 3.34 -8.56 -0.67
CA ASP A 11 2.00 -9.03 -0.30
C ASP A 11 1.00 -9.03 -1.47
N THR A 12 1.41 -8.54 -2.64
CA THR A 12 0.63 -8.60 -3.89
C THR A 12 0.74 -9.95 -4.63
N VAL A 13 1.62 -10.85 -4.18
CA VAL A 13 1.75 -12.21 -4.75
C VAL A 13 0.80 -13.21 -4.11
N THR A 14 0.06 -12.80 -3.07
CA THR A 14 -0.89 -13.64 -2.34
C THR A 14 -1.91 -14.30 -3.26
N GLN A 15 -2.26 -15.55 -2.93
CA GLN A 15 -3.26 -16.34 -3.66
C GLN A 15 -4.56 -16.40 -2.87
N PRO A 16 -5.73 -16.38 -3.54
CA PRO A 16 -7.00 -16.60 -2.86
C PRO A 16 -7.04 -17.96 -2.16
N THR A 17 -7.42 -17.99 -0.88
CA THR A 17 -7.60 -19.22 -0.12
C THR A 17 -8.70 -20.12 -0.70
N PRO A 18 -8.74 -21.42 -0.38
CA PRO A 18 -9.83 -22.30 -0.82
C PRO A 18 -11.22 -21.74 -0.48
N GLU A 19 -11.40 -21.18 0.72
CA GLU A 19 -12.66 -20.61 1.20
C GLU A 19 -13.01 -19.34 0.41
N MET A 20 -12.03 -18.49 0.14
CA MET A 20 -12.21 -17.30 -0.71
C MET A 20 -12.59 -17.69 -2.15
N ARG A 21 -11.99 -18.75 -2.71
CA ARG A 21 -12.35 -19.30 -4.03
C ARG A 21 -13.78 -19.82 -4.05
N ALA A 22 -14.24 -20.49 -2.97
CA ALA A 22 -15.61 -20.91 -2.81
C ALA A 22 -16.57 -19.71 -2.79
N ALA A 23 -16.25 -18.67 -2.02
CA ALA A 23 -17.04 -17.43 -1.99
C ALA A 23 -17.14 -16.74 -3.37
N ILE A 24 -16.05 -16.75 -4.15
CA ILE A 24 -16.04 -16.26 -5.54
C ILE A 24 -17.01 -17.09 -6.42
N ALA A 25 -16.92 -18.43 -6.32
CA ALA A 25 -17.71 -19.34 -7.15
C ALA A 25 -19.22 -19.27 -6.85
N GLU A 26 -19.58 -19.01 -5.60
CA GLU A 26 -20.97 -18.96 -5.11
C GLU A 26 -21.58 -17.55 -5.09
N SER A 27 -20.82 -16.54 -5.54
CA SER A 27 -21.25 -15.14 -5.46
C SER A 27 -22.51 -14.85 -6.23
N ALA A 28 -23.46 -14.16 -5.61
CA ALA A 28 -24.61 -13.61 -6.30
C ALA A 28 -24.16 -12.40 -7.14
N VAL A 29 -24.55 -12.37 -8.41
CA VAL A 29 -24.11 -11.31 -9.35
C VAL A 29 -25.28 -10.62 -10.02
N GLY A 30 -25.04 -9.38 -10.43
CA GLY A 30 -25.90 -8.55 -11.25
C GLY A 30 -25.04 -7.59 -12.07
N ASP A 31 -25.66 -6.60 -12.70
CA ASP A 31 -24.91 -5.59 -13.45
C ASP A 31 -24.56 -4.39 -12.55
N ASP A 32 -23.29 -4.25 -12.15
CA ASP A 32 -22.82 -3.12 -11.33
C ASP A 32 -22.92 -1.77 -12.06
N VAL A 33 -22.89 -1.76 -13.40
CA VAL A 33 -22.99 -0.50 -14.17
C VAL A 33 -24.37 0.14 -14.01
N ILE A 34 -25.43 -0.67 -13.90
CA ILE A 34 -26.78 -0.19 -13.58
C ILE A 34 -27.12 -0.31 -12.09
N GLY A 35 -26.14 -0.68 -11.25
CA GLY A 35 -26.27 -0.63 -9.79
C GLY A 35 -27.10 -1.76 -9.17
N VAL A 36 -27.12 -2.95 -9.78
CA VAL A 36 -27.94 -4.10 -9.31
C VAL A 36 -27.10 -5.35 -8.99
N ASP A 37 -25.77 -5.25 -8.88
CA ASP A 37 -24.94 -6.36 -8.43
C ASP A 37 -24.97 -6.44 -6.89
N PRO A 38 -25.59 -7.48 -6.29
CA PRO A 38 -25.81 -7.51 -4.86
C PRO A 38 -24.52 -7.67 -4.07
N THR A 39 -23.53 -8.40 -4.60
CA THR A 39 -22.23 -8.59 -3.92
C THR A 39 -21.38 -7.33 -3.94
N VAL A 40 -21.38 -6.56 -5.05
CA VAL A 40 -20.73 -5.25 -5.11
C VAL A 40 -21.38 -4.27 -4.15
N ILE A 41 -22.73 -4.25 -4.08
CA ILE A 41 -23.45 -3.39 -3.14
C ILE A 41 -23.04 -3.73 -1.70
N ALA A 42 -23.09 -5.02 -1.32
CA ALA A 42 -22.71 -5.46 0.02
C ALA A 42 -21.26 -5.09 0.37
N LEU A 43 -20.31 -5.25 -0.57
CA LEU A 43 -18.93 -4.83 -0.37
C LEU A 43 -18.82 -3.32 -0.14
N GLN A 44 -19.49 -2.52 -0.96
CA GLN A 44 -19.43 -1.05 -0.84
C GLN A 44 -20.06 -0.56 0.48
N GLU A 45 -21.16 -1.12 0.90
CA GLU A 45 -21.78 -0.84 2.21
C GLU A 45 -20.85 -1.26 3.34
N ARG A 46 -20.29 -2.47 3.28
CA ARG A 46 -19.38 -2.99 4.31
C ARG A 46 -18.14 -2.13 4.51
N ILE A 47 -17.50 -1.68 3.42
CA ILE A 47 -16.31 -0.83 3.53
C ILE A 47 -16.65 0.60 3.98
N ALA A 48 -17.77 1.13 3.58
CA ALA A 48 -18.25 2.42 4.07
C ALA A 48 -18.47 2.38 5.59
N ASP A 49 -19.12 1.34 6.11
CA ASP A 49 -19.33 1.13 7.54
C ASP A 49 -18.00 1.01 8.31
N ILE A 50 -17.05 0.20 7.81
CA ILE A 50 -15.74 0.00 8.44
C ILE A 50 -14.95 1.31 8.54
N LEU A 51 -15.07 2.18 7.53
CA LEU A 51 -14.35 3.45 7.46
C LEU A 51 -15.16 4.63 8.06
N GLY A 52 -16.37 4.41 8.53
CA GLY A 52 -17.26 5.47 9.04
C GLY A 52 -17.59 6.52 7.97
N LYS A 53 -17.65 6.12 6.68
CA LYS A 53 -17.97 7.01 5.56
C LYS A 53 -19.41 6.79 5.08
N GLU A 54 -19.97 7.80 4.39
CA GLU A 54 -21.36 7.73 3.92
C GLU A 54 -21.59 6.76 2.76
N ALA A 55 -20.56 6.53 1.95
CA ALA A 55 -20.59 5.65 0.79
C ALA A 55 -19.18 5.20 0.38
N ALA A 56 -19.13 4.13 -0.42
CA ALA A 56 -17.91 3.68 -1.09
C ALA A 56 -18.21 3.20 -2.50
N ILE A 57 -17.17 3.07 -3.32
CA ILE A 57 -17.26 2.53 -4.68
C ILE A 57 -16.12 1.54 -4.92
N PHE A 58 -16.44 0.36 -5.41
CA PHE A 58 -15.49 -0.67 -5.79
C PHE A 58 -14.84 -0.37 -7.15
N MET A 59 -13.53 -0.59 -7.25
CA MET A 59 -12.72 -0.37 -8.45
C MET A 59 -11.71 -1.51 -8.63
N PRO A 60 -11.21 -1.75 -9.85
CA PRO A 60 -10.29 -2.86 -10.13
C PRO A 60 -8.91 -2.71 -9.46
N SER A 61 -8.45 -1.48 -9.15
CA SER A 61 -7.10 -1.26 -8.61
C SER A 61 -7.00 -0.02 -7.72
N GLY A 62 -5.97 0.00 -6.84
CA GLY A 62 -5.62 1.16 -6.02
C GLY A 62 -5.19 2.38 -6.86
N THR A 63 -4.49 2.16 -7.96
CA THR A 63 -4.18 3.23 -8.91
C THR A 63 -5.45 3.92 -9.40
N MET A 64 -6.50 3.15 -9.75
CA MET A 64 -7.76 3.75 -10.18
C MET A 64 -8.45 4.51 -9.05
N THR A 65 -8.45 4.00 -7.80
CA THR A 65 -9.05 4.72 -6.66
C THR A 65 -8.36 6.04 -6.40
N ASN A 66 -7.02 6.08 -6.44
CA ASN A 66 -6.23 7.30 -6.28
C ASN A 66 -6.51 8.30 -7.42
N GLN A 67 -6.46 7.85 -8.68
CA GLN A 67 -6.69 8.75 -9.83
C GLN A 67 -8.13 9.27 -9.88
N VAL A 68 -9.11 8.47 -9.45
CA VAL A 68 -10.50 8.93 -9.30
C VAL A 68 -10.62 9.94 -8.16
N ALA A 69 -9.96 9.72 -7.01
CA ALA A 69 -9.94 10.67 -5.91
C ALA A 69 -9.37 12.02 -6.34
N LEU A 70 -8.23 12.04 -7.04
CA LEU A 70 -7.65 13.26 -7.60
C LEU A 70 -8.67 14.03 -8.47
N ARG A 71 -9.42 13.34 -9.32
CA ARG A 71 -10.42 13.97 -10.19
C ARG A 71 -11.68 14.44 -9.47
N VAL A 72 -12.02 13.81 -8.36
CA VAL A 72 -13.14 14.26 -7.52
C VAL A 72 -12.81 15.59 -6.84
N HIS A 73 -11.56 15.73 -6.38
CA HIS A 73 -11.13 16.89 -5.60
C HIS A 73 -10.56 18.04 -6.44
N CYS A 74 -9.97 17.74 -7.60
CA CYS A 74 -9.19 18.70 -8.38
C CYS A 74 -9.69 18.85 -9.82
N ARG A 75 -9.35 19.99 -10.42
CA ARG A 75 -9.55 20.31 -11.84
C ARG A 75 -8.20 20.45 -12.53
N PRO A 76 -8.12 20.31 -13.87
CA PRO A 76 -6.89 20.56 -14.61
C PRO A 76 -6.29 21.93 -14.25
N GLY A 77 -4.99 21.95 -13.94
CA GLY A 77 -4.25 23.12 -13.49
C GLY A 77 -4.18 23.31 -11.97
N ASP A 78 -5.00 22.57 -11.20
CA ASP A 78 -4.90 22.57 -9.73
C ASP A 78 -3.65 21.83 -9.26
N GLU A 79 -3.21 22.15 -8.03
CA GLU A 79 -2.08 21.54 -7.36
C GLU A 79 -2.55 20.66 -6.21
N PHE A 80 -1.89 19.50 -6.03
CA PHE A 80 -1.99 18.68 -4.83
C PHE A 80 -0.63 18.56 -4.14
N ILE A 81 -0.65 18.49 -2.81
CA ILE A 81 0.54 18.27 -1.97
C ILE A 81 0.60 16.80 -1.59
N CYS A 82 1.78 16.18 -1.66
CA CYS A 82 2.01 14.81 -1.20
C CYS A 82 3.47 14.60 -0.74
N GLU A 83 3.72 13.49 -0.05
CA GLU A 83 5.09 13.09 0.27
C GLU A 83 5.83 12.66 -1.00
N ALA A 84 7.15 12.96 -1.07
CA ALA A 84 7.95 12.82 -2.28
C ALA A 84 8.14 11.37 -2.77
N ASN A 85 8.08 10.38 -1.87
CA ASN A 85 8.23 8.96 -2.19
C ASN A 85 6.89 8.21 -2.22
N CYS A 86 5.74 8.89 -2.09
CA CYS A 86 4.42 8.27 -2.09
C CYS A 86 4.09 7.59 -3.43
N HIS A 87 3.17 6.62 -3.38
CA HIS A 87 2.76 5.82 -4.53
C HIS A 87 2.09 6.65 -5.63
N ILE A 88 1.18 7.53 -5.26
CA ILE A 88 0.40 8.35 -6.19
C ILE A 88 1.26 9.24 -7.10
N PHE A 89 2.43 9.66 -6.61
CA PHE A 89 3.39 10.46 -7.35
C PHE A 89 4.33 9.61 -8.21
N ASN A 90 4.90 8.51 -7.64
CA ASN A 90 6.02 7.78 -8.26
C ASN A 90 5.60 6.55 -9.08
N TYR A 91 4.50 5.87 -8.73
CA TYR A 91 4.22 4.52 -9.24
C TYR A 91 2.92 4.38 -10.03
N GLU A 92 2.32 5.50 -10.44
CA GLU A 92 1.09 5.53 -11.22
C GLU A 92 1.31 6.14 -12.62
N GLN A 93 2.52 5.99 -13.17
CA GLN A 93 2.89 6.39 -14.55
C GLN A 93 2.65 7.89 -14.83
N GLY A 94 2.76 8.76 -13.81
CA GLY A 94 2.43 10.18 -13.94
C GLY A 94 0.96 10.43 -14.27
N ALA A 95 0.06 9.54 -13.85
CA ALA A 95 -1.36 9.59 -14.19
C ALA A 95 -2.05 10.85 -13.68
N TYR A 96 -1.62 11.42 -12.55
CA TYR A 96 -2.10 12.71 -12.06
C TYR A 96 -1.96 13.83 -13.11
N ALA A 97 -0.87 13.82 -13.88
CA ALA A 97 -0.65 14.77 -14.98
C ALA A 97 -1.37 14.34 -16.26
N GLN A 98 -1.23 13.08 -16.66
CA GLN A 98 -1.81 12.57 -17.90
C GLN A 98 -3.33 12.58 -17.92
N LEU A 99 -3.97 12.11 -16.83
CA LEU A 99 -5.42 11.93 -16.78
C LEU A 99 -6.15 13.13 -16.20
N SER A 100 -5.51 13.87 -15.31
CA SER A 100 -6.15 14.93 -14.53
C SER A 100 -5.55 16.31 -14.76
N GLY A 101 -4.38 16.42 -15.42
CA GLY A 101 -3.73 17.69 -15.72
C GLY A 101 -3.28 18.46 -14.48
N LEU A 102 -2.90 17.74 -13.41
CA LEU A 102 -2.56 18.34 -12.12
C LEU A 102 -1.08 18.66 -11.99
N VAL A 103 -0.78 19.56 -11.08
CA VAL A 103 0.57 19.89 -10.62
C VAL A 103 0.78 19.18 -9.29
N ALA A 104 1.90 18.46 -9.12
CA ALA A 104 2.27 17.85 -7.85
C ALA A 104 3.27 18.73 -7.12
N HIS A 105 3.01 19.01 -5.85
CA HIS A 105 3.96 19.63 -4.92
C HIS A 105 4.40 18.59 -3.91
N THR A 106 5.63 18.13 -4.03
CA THR A 106 6.16 17.07 -3.19
C THR A 106 6.94 17.61 -2.01
N VAL A 107 6.77 16.99 -0.84
CA VAL A 107 7.48 17.30 0.40
C VAL A 107 8.25 16.07 0.85
N MET A 108 9.54 16.20 1.13
CA MET A 108 10.36 15.09 1.59
C MET A 108 10.05 14.79 3.06
N GLY A 109 9.52 13.59 3.31
CA GLY A 109 9.28 13.05 4.63
C GLY A 109 10.45 12.19 5.13
N ASP A 110 10.49 11.93 6.43
CA ASP A 110 11.40 10.96 7.02
C ASP A 110 10.74 9.57 6.95
N PHE A 111 11.23 8.71 6.06
CA PHE A 111 10.61 7.43 5.73
C PHE A 111 9.09 7.54 5.47
N GLY A 112 8.69 8.57 4.73
CA GLY A 112 7.29 8.83 4.38
C GLY A 112 6.51 9.62 5.43
N ILE A 113 7.07 9.86 6.61
CA ILE A 113 6.42 10.62 7.68
C ILE A 113 6.68 12.10 7.47
N LEU A 114 5.61 12.87 7.27
CA LEU A 114 5.65 14.32 7.24
C LEU A 114 5.48 14.91 8.64
N GLN A 115 6.22 15.99 8.91
CA GLN A 115 6.01 16.81 10.11
C GLN A 115 4.98 17.90 9.78
N PRO A 116 4.05 18.25 10.69
CA PRO A 116 3.05 19.28 10.45
C PRO A 116 3.65 20.63 10.00
N GLU A 117 4.79 21.00 10.54
CA GLU A 117 5.50 22.25 10.26
C GLU A 117 5.99 22.34 8.82
N GLN A 118 6.26 21.19 8.16
CA GLN A 118 6.71 21.14 6.77
C GLN A 118 5.65 21.63 5.78
N LEU A 119 4.37 21.66 6.18
CA LEU A 119 3.28 22.17 5.34
C LEU A 119 3.07 23.68 5.47
N THR A 120 3.75 24.31 6.43
CA THR A 120 3.61 25.75 6.66
C THR A 120 4.11 26.54 5.46
N GLY A 121 3.23 27.37 4.88
CA GLY A 121 3.57 28.24 3.75
C GLY A 121 3.59 27.54 2.38
N LEU A 122 3.22 26.27 2.28
CA LEU A 122 3.15 25.56 0.99
C LEU A 122 1.88 25.89 0.22
N ILE A 123 0.80 26.22 0.92
CA ILE A 123 -0.48 26.57 0.29
C ILE A 123 -0.34 27.92 -0.37
N LYS A 124 -0.53 27.93 -1.68
CA LYS A 124 -0.39 29.14 -2.49
C LYS A 124 -1.56 30.10 -2.28
N PRO A 125 -1.32 31.42 -2.33
CA PRO A 125 -2.39 32.41 -2.27
C PRO A 125 -3.32 32.25 -3.49
N ASP A 126 -4.60 32.69 -3.35
CA ASP A 126 -5.54 32.75 -4.47
C ASP A 126 -5.18 33.95 -5.35
N ASP A 127 -4.24 33.74 -6.27
CA ASP A 127 -3.67 34.72 -7.18
C ASP A 127 -3.49 34.08 -8.56
N GLU A 128 -3.75 34.82 -9.62
CA GLU A 128 -3.75 34.34 -11.00
C GLU A 128 -2.38 33.84 -11.49
N HIS A 129 -1.29 34.14 -10.79
CA HIS A 129 0.06 33.68 -11.13
C HIS A 129 0.38 32.30 -10.64
N PHE A 130 -0.44 31.69 -9.74
CA PHE A 130 -0.17 30.41 -9.10
C PHE A 130 -1.18 29.34 -9.48
N ALA A 131 -0.71 28.09 -9.59
CA ALA A 131 -1.59 26.94 -9.54
C ALA A 131 -2.32 26.93 -8.19
N ARG A 132 -3.62 26.65 -8.20
CA ARG A 132 -4.43 26.63 -6.98
C ARG A 132 -4.19 25.34 -6.22
N THR A 133 -3.66 25.41 -5.00
CA THR A 133 -3.52 24.26 -4.10
C THR A 133 -4.92 23.82 -3.62
N ARG A 134 -5.28 22.55 -3.84
CA ARG A 134 -6.64 22.03 -3.59
C ARG A 134 -6.69 20.82 -2.69
N LEU A 135 -5.66 19.98 -2.72
CA LEU A 135 -5.71 18.67 -2.11
C LEU A 135 -4.40 18.37 -1.38
N LEU A 136 -4.51 17.75 -0.22
CA LEU A 136 -3.42 17.10 0.48
C LEU A 136 -3.62 15.58 0.43
N CYS A 137 -2.59 14.85 -0.02
CA CYS A 137 -2.59 13.39 -0.05
C CYS A 137 -1.58 12.84 0.95
N LEU A 138 -2.01 11.91 1.80
CA LEU A 138 -1.12 11.09 2.66
C LEU A 138 -1.22 9.62 2.26
N GLU A 139 -0.19 8.83 2.58
CA GLU A 139 -0.14 7.38 2.34
C GLU A 139 0.10 6.64 3.66
N ASN A 140 -0.78 5.67 4.03
CA ASN A 140 -0.65 4.88 5.25
C ASN A 140 -1.08 3.41 5.03
N THR A 141 -0.22 2.41 5.29
CA THR A 141 1.19 2.57 5.67
C THR A 141 2.03 2.99 4.47
N HIS A 142 3.12 3.73 4.71
CA HIS A 142 3.93 4.28 3.62
C HIS A 142 4.84 3.20 3.00
N ASN A 143 4.58 2.81 1.75
CA ASN A 143 5.26 1.68 1.10
C ASN A 143 6.79 1.88 0.97
N ARG A 144 7.24 3.03 0.47
CA ARG A 144 8.69 3.32 0.31
C ARG A 144 9.37 3.70 1.63
N GLY A 145 8.59 4.03 2.63
CA GLY A 145 9.03 4.20 4.01
C GLY A 145 9.09 2.90 4.80
N ALA A 146 9.21 1.74 4.15
CA ALA A 146 9.26 0.42 4.80
C ALA A 146 7.99 0.05 5.58
N GLY A 147 6.82 0.45 5.09
CA GLY A 147 5.56 0.14 5.76
C GLY A 147 5.35 0.91 7.08
N ARG A 148 6.05 2.05 7.25
CA ARG A 148 5.88 2.91 8.43
C ARG A 148 4.42 3.34 8.59
N VAL A 149 3.95 3.27 9.82
CA VAL A 149 2.66 3.82 10.24
C VAL A 149 2.83 5.30 10.52
N LEU A 150 2.00 6.13 9.92
CA LEU A 150 2.04 7.57 10.21
C LEU A 150 1.67 7.82 11.68
N PRO A 151 2.35 8.70 12.41
CA PRO A 151 1.92 9.10 13.74
C PRO A 151 0.50 9.71 13.66
N TYR A 152 -0.42 9.16 14.45
CA TYR A 152 -1.83 9.55 14.42
C TYR A 152 -2.04 11.05 14.67
N GLU A 153 -1.31 11.58 15.64
CA GLU A 153 -1.35 13.01 16.00
C GLU A 153 -0.85 13.90 14.85
N HIS A 154 0.14 13.44 14.06
CA HIS A 154 0.58 14.19 12.87
C HIS A 154 -0.51 14.19 11.80
N VAL A 155 -1.17 13.06 11.57
CA VAL A 155 -2.29 12.97 10.61
C VAL A 155 -3.40 13.94 11.00
N GLU A 156 -3.80 13.96 12.29
CA GLU A 156 -4.81 14.87 12.80
C GLU A 156 -4.41 16.34 12.58
N GLN A 157 -3.19 16.72 13.00
CA GLN A 157 -2.71 18.11 12.86
C GLN A 157 -2.60 18.55 11.40
N ILE A 158 -2.05 17.69 10.54
CA ILE A 158 -1.88 17.94 9.11
C ILE A 158 -3.23 18.12 8.42
N CYS A 159 -4.18 17.20 8.66
CA CYS A 159 -5.49 17.28 8.03
C CYS A 159 -6.32 18.45 8.55
N ASN A 160 -6.28 18.76 9.85
CA ASN A 160 -6.94 19.92 10.41
C ASN A 160 -6.40 21.24 9.79
N SER A 161 -5.08 21.38 9.69
CA SER A 161 -4.46 22.55 9.06
C SER A 161 -4.82 22.67 7.56
N ALA A 162 -4.91 21.54 6.85
CA ALA A 162 -5.36 21.51 5.46
C ALA A 162 -6.82 22.01 5.35
N HIS A 163 -7.73 21.49 6.16
CA HIS A 163 -9.15 21.89 6.16
C HIS A 163 -9.34 23.35 6.57
N GLU A 164 -8.64 23.85 7.59
CA GLU A 164 -8.66 25.25 7.99
C GLU A 164 -8.21 26.19 6.84
N SER A 165 -7.33 25.67 5.98
CA SER A 165 -6.85 26.37 4.79
C SER A 165 -7.73 26.16 3.54
N GLY A 166 -8.85 25.44 3.67
CA GLY A 166 -9.79 25.18 2.58
C GLY A 166 -9.36 24.12 1.58
N LEU A 167 -8.39 23.28 1.94
CA LEU A 167 -7.99 22.11 1.16
C LEU A 167 -8.88 20.90 1.49
N MET A 168 -9.02 20.02 0.50
CA MET A 168 -9.52 18.67 0.72
C MET A 168 -8.38 17.73 1.11
N THR A 169 -8.72 16.57 1.68
CA THR A 169 -7.75 15.57 2.10
C THR A 169 -8.07 14.19 1.52
N HIS A 170 -7.03 13.47 1.09
CA HIS A 170 -7.13 12.10 0.58
C HIS A 170 -6.11 11.20 1.27
N LEU A 171 -6.56 10.01 1.68
CA LEU A 171 -5.70 8.95 2.18
C LEU A 171 -5.54 7.84 1.14
N ASP A 172 -4.32 7.65 0.64
CA ASP A 172 -3.93 6.37 0.07
C ASP A 172 -3.73 5.36 1.21
N GLY A 173 -4.80 4.66 1.51
CA GLY A 173 -4.87 3.62 2.54
C GLY A 173 -4.65 2.22 1.97
N ALA A 174 -3.81 2.06 0.96
CA ALA A 174 -3.56 0.76 0.32
C ALA A 174 -3.19 -0.35 1.31
N ARG A 175 -2.60 0.02 2.47
CA ARG A 175 -2.33 -0.87 3.60
C ARG A 175 -2.86 -0.31 4.92
N LEU A 176 -3.97 0.41 4.90
CA LEU A 176 -4.57 0.99 6.10
C LEU A 176 -4.86 -0.06 7.18
N PHE A 177 -5.31 -1.26 6.79
CA PHE A 177 -5.57 -2.32 7.76
C PHE A 177 -4.31 -2.86 8.45
N ASN A 178 -3.12 -2.74 7.83
CA ASN A 178 -1.85 -2.97 8.51
C ASN A 178 -1.57 -1.86 9.54
N ALA A 179 -1.86 -0.60 9.23
CA ALA A 179 -1.75 0.49 10.22
C ALA A 179 -2.71 0.27 11.40
N VAL A 180 -3.96 -0.16 11.14
CA VAL A 180 -4.93 -0.54 12.18
C VAL A 180 -4.39 -1.66 13.06
N ALA A 181 -3.86 -2.74 12.45
CA ALA A 181 -3.32 -3.89 13.20
C ALA A 181 -2.12 -3.50 14.07
N ALA A 182 -1.24 -2.63 13.57
CA ALA A 182 -0.04 -2.19 14.29
C ALA A 182 -0.36 -1.17 15.41
N SER A 183 -1.22 -0.18 15.12
CA SER A 183 -1.51 0.92 16.05
C SER A 183 -2.64 0.62 17.03
N GLN A 184 -3.48 -0.38 16.74
CA GLN A 184 -4.75 -0.68 17.42
C GLN A 184 -5.76 0.48 17.37
N ILE A 185 -5.55 1.47 16.50
CA ILE A 185 -6.48 2.57 16.23
C ILE A 185 -7.47 2.09 15.16
N PRO A 186 -8.80 2.13 15.42
CA PRO A 186 -9.81 1.71 14.47
C PRO A 186 -9.75 2.43 13.12
N ALA A 187 -10.19 1.75 12.05
CA ALA A 187 -10.11 2.28 10.69
C ALA A 187 -10.94 3.56 10.48
N ASP A 188 -12.09 3.68 11.13
CA ASP A 188 -12.94 4.87 11.12
C ASP A 188 -12.28 6.08 11.78
N GLN A 189 -11.49 5.86 12.84
CA GLN A 189 -10.72 6.92 13.47
C GLN A 189 -9.59 7.43 12.56
N TRP A 190 -8.92 6.57 11.82
CA TRP A 190 -7.99 7.01 10.78
C TRP A 190 -8.72 7.77 9.67
N ALA A 191 -9.80 7.19 9.18
CA ALA A 191 -10.56 7.72 8.06
C ALA A 191 -11.24 9.05 8.33
N GLN A 192 -11.63 9.38 9.58
CA GLN A 192 -12.37 10.59 9.93
C GLN A 192 -11.67 11.88 9.50
N HIS A 193 -10.33 11.88 9.46
CA HIS A 193 -9.52 13.04 9.11
C HIS A 193 -9.48 13.33 7.59
N PHE A 194 -9.99 12.44 6.76
CA PHE A 194 -9.90 12.54 5.30
C PHE A 194 -11.27 12.66 4.65
N ASP A 195 -11.36 13.46 3.59
CA ASP A 195 -12.58 13.57 2.77
C ASP A 195 -12.81 12.30 1.94
N THR A 196 -11.71 11.74 1.42
CA THR A 196 -11.75 10.44 0.74
C THR A 196 -10.63 9.50 1.22
N VAL A 197 -10.94 8.20 1.27
CA VAL A 197 -10.00 7.14 1.67
C VAL A 197 -10.04 6.03 0.64
N SER A 198 -8.90 5.66 0.10
CA SER A 198 -8.75 4.47 -0.72
C SER A 198 -8.20 3.31 0.10
N VAL A 199 -8.66 2.07 -0.17
CA VAL A 199 -8.15 0.85 0.44
C VAL A 199 -7.98 -0.23 -0.62
N CYS A 200 -6.93 -1.08 -0.48
CA CYS A 200 -6.72 -2.21 -1.36
C CYS A 200 -7.08 -3.52 -0.69
N PHE A 201 -7.76 -4.41 -1.43
CA PHE A 201 -8.06 -5.77 -1.01
C PHE A 201 -7.01 -6.77 -1.50
N SER A 202 -6.27 -6.41 -2.55
CA SER A 202 -5.33 -7.26 -3.30
C SER A 202 -3.90 -7.19 -2.79
N LYS A 203 -3.71 -7.07 -1.48
CA LYS A 203 -2.41 -7.08 -0.79
C LYS A 203 -2.48 -8.02 0.40
N GLY A 204 -2.09 -7.62 1.59
CA GLY A 204 -2.13 -8.44 2.81
C GLY A 204 -3.50 -9.07 3.12
N LEU A 205 -4.60 -8.49 2.65
CA LEU A 205 -5.93 -9.08 2.74
C LEU A 205 -6.15 -10.30 1.83
N GLY A 206 -5.31 -10.52 0.80
CA GLY A 206 -5.27 -11.72 0.00
C GLY A 206 -6.33 -11.84 -1.10
N ALA A 207 -7.16 -10.82 -1.35
CA ALA A 207 -8.05 -10.85 -2.50
C ALA A 207 -7.26 -10.74 -3.81
N PRO A 208 -7.67 -11.41 -4.91
CA PRO A 208 -6.88 -11.45 -6.14
C PRO A 208 -6.85 -10.12 -6.88
N VAL A 209 -7.84 -9.26 -6.66
CA VAL A 209 -8.00 -7.97 -7.35
C VAL A 209 -8.93 -7.06 -6.57
N GLY A 210 -8.75 -5.76 -6.70
CA GLY A 210 -9.74 -4.77 -6.29
C GLY A 210 -9.31 -3.87 -5.15
N SER A 211 -9.96 -2.71 -5.16
CA SER A 211 -9.79 -1.63 -4.20
C SER A 211 -11.12 -0.89 -4.05
N ALA A 212 -11.26 -0.07 -3.04
CA ALA A 212 -12.42 0.79 -2.89
C ALA A 212 -12.00 2.22 -2.53
N LEU A 213 -12.78 3.19 -2.99
CA LEU A 213 -12.73 4.58 -2.57
C LEU A 213 -13.98 4.87 -1.73
N ALA A 214 -13.79 5.40 -0.53
CA ALA A 214 -14.86 5.81 0.38
C ALA A 214 -14.84 7.32 0.64
N GLY A 215 -16.00 7.92 0.87
CA GLY A 215 -16.17 9.34 1.11
C GLY A 215 -17.64 9.72 1.32
N SER A 216 -17.98 11.01 1.10
CA SER A 216 -19.38 11.45 1.11
C SER A 216 -20.16 10.85 -0.08
N ARG A 217 -21.50 10.78 0.02
CA ARG A 217 -22.37 10.30 -1.07
C ARG A 217 -22.17 11.12 -2.35
N GLU A 218 -22.00 12.42 -2.22
CA GLU A 218 -21.77 13.33 -3.34
C GLU A 218 -20.44 13.01 -4.05
N MET A 219 -19.35 12.88 -3.30
CA MET A 219 -18.04 12.53 -3.84
C MET A 219 -18.05 11.16 -4.52
N ILE A 220 -18.72 10.16 -3.93
CA ILE A 220 -18.80 8.82 -4.50
C ILE A 220 -19.70 8.78 -5.75
N ALA A 221 -20.74 9.61 -5.81
CA ALA A 221 -21.54 9.77 -7.05
C ALA A 221 -20.68 10.33 -8.19
N GLU A 222 -19.82 11.31 -7.93
CA GLU A 222 -18.87 11.83 -8.94
C GLU A 222 -17.78 10.79 -9.26
N ALA A 223 -17.24 10.10 -8.24
CA ALA A 223 -16.29 9.01 -8.42
C ALA A 223 -16.80 7.91 -9.37
N ARG A 224 -18.11 7.59 -9.32
CA ARG A 224 -18.74 6.63 -10.25
C ARG A 224 -18.65 7.08 -11.71
N ARG A 225 -18.77 8.38 -11.99
CA ARG A 225 -18.60 8.95 -13.33
C ARG A 225 -17.15 8.81 -13.81
N HIS A 226 -16.20 9.13 -12.94
CA HIS A 226 -14.77 9.00 -13.25
C HIS A 226 -14.32 7.54 -13.38
N ARG A 227 -14.84 6.63 -12.53
CA ARG A 227 -14.63 5.19 -12.70
C ARG A 227 -15.08 4.72 -14.09
N LYS A 228 -16.25 5.18 -14.55
CA LYS A 228 -16.73 4.85 -15.89
C LYS A 228 -15.82 5.38 -16.98
N LEU A 229 -15.37 6.64 -16.85
CA LEU A 229 -14.45 7.28 -17.79
C LEU A 229 -13.13 6.49 -17.94
N PHE A 230 -12.59 5.99 -16.82
CA PHE A 230 -11.34 5.23 -16.80
C PHE A 230 -11.51 3.74 -17.15
N GLY A 231 -12.72 3.31 -17.56
CA GLY A 231 -12.97 1.93 -17.96
C GLY A 231 -13.19 0.94 -16.80
N GLY A 232 -13.30 1.41 -15.55
CA GLY A 232 -13.50 0.58 -14.35
C GLY A 232 -14.95 0.16 -14.09
N GLY A 233 -15.90 0.48 -14.98
CA GLY A 233 -17.28 0.00 -14.90
C GLY A 233 -17.38 -1.43 -15.46
N MET A 234 -17.36 -2.41 -14.58
CA MET A 234 -17.48 -3.83 -14.90
C MET A 234 -18.92 -4.31 -14.70
N ARG A 235 -19.34 -5.37 -15.44
CA ARG A 235 -20.74 -5.85 -15.39
C ARG A 235 -20.97 -6.70 -14.13
N GLN A 236 -20.76 -8.00 -14.19
CA GLN A 236 -20.94 -8.93 -13.07
C GLN A 236 -19.70 -8.91 -12.16
N ALA A 237 -19.40 -7.74 -11.60
CA ALA A 237 -18.21 -7.52 -10.77
C ALA A 237 -18.31 -8.22 -9.41
N GLY A 238 -19.49 -8.69 -9.02
CA GLY A 238 -19.69 -9.50 -7.82
C GLY A 238 -18.80 -10.70 -7.73
N VAL A 239 -18.42 -11.32 -8.86
CA VAL A 239 -17.46 -12.43 -8.91
C VAL A 239 -16.12 -12.07 -8.24
N ILE A 240 -15.59 -10.88 -8.50
CA ILE A 240 -14.33 -10.43 -7.91
C ILE A 240 -14.54 -9.68 -6.58
N ALA A 241 -15.68 -9.01 -6.42
CA ALA A 241 -16.03 -8.32 -5.18
C ALA A 241 -16.25 -9.29 -4.01
N ALA A 242 -16.70 -10.52 -4.27
CA ALA A 242 -16.88 -11.56 -3.26
C ALA A 242 -15.57 -11.88 -2.53
N ALA A 243 -14.46 -11.92 -3.24
CA ALA A 243 -13.14 -12.13 -2.62
C ALA A 243 -12.78 -10.99 -1.66
N ALA A 244 -13.05 -9.74 -2.06
CA ALA A 244 -12.79 -8.57 -1.23
C ALA A 244 -13.69 -8.54 0.01
N LEU A 245 -14.97 -8.90 -0.14
CA LEU A 245 -15.91 -9.00 0.98
C LEU A 245 -15.47 -10.10 1.97
N TYR A 246 -15.11 -11.29 1.45
CA TYR A 246 -14.56 -12.37 2.26
C TYR A 246 -13.30 -11.92 3.03
N ALA A 247 -12.39 -11.24 2.35
CA ALA A 247 -11.16 -10.73 2.95
C ALA A 247 -11.41 -9.72 4.08
N LEU A 248 -12.38 -8.83 3.91
CA LEU A 248 -12.78 -7.88 4.96
C LEU A 248 -13.33 -8.58 6.20
N ASP A 249 -14.07 -9.66 6.05
CA ASP A 249 -14.71 -10.35 7.17
C ASP A 249 -13.77 -11.35 7.86
N HIS A 250 -12.76 -11.90 7.16
CA HIS A 250 -11.95 -13.01 7.69
C HIS A 250 -10.44 -12.72 7.76
N HIS A 251 -9.90 -11.74 7.04
CA HIS A 251 -8.45 -11.56 6.94
C HIS A 251 -7.90 -10.29 7.61
N ARG A 252 -8.74 -9.38 8.10
CA ARG A 252 -8.25 -8.14 8.73
C ARG A 252 -7.50 -8.40 10.02
N GLU A 253 -8.06 -9.23 10.90
CA GLU A 253 -7.47 -9.51 12.21
C GLU A 253 -6.17 -10.30 12.12
N ARG A 254 -6.04 -11.17 11.10
CA ARG A 254 -4.84 -11.96 10.91
C ARG A 254 -3.61 -11.17 10.42
N LEU A 255 -3.75 -9.90 10.03
CA LEU A 255 -2.61 -9.08 9.61
C LEU A 255 -1.53 -8.93 10.69
N THR A 256 -1.89 -9.09 11.96
CA THR A 256 -0.92 -9.16 13.07
C THR A 256 0.05 -10.33 12.92
N GLU A 257 -0.39 -11.47 12.38
CA GLU A 257 0.48 -12.63 12.11
C GLU A 257 1.58 -12.29 11.08
N ASP A 258 1.26 -11.43 10.09
CA ASP A 258 2.23 -10.99 9.10
C ASP A 258 3.28 -10.07 9.74
N HIS A 259 2.89 -9.25 10.72
CA HIS A 259 3.81 -8.42 11.49
C HIS A 259 4.72 -9.27 12.39
N ASP A 260 4.18 -10.31 13.04
CA ASP A 260 4.95 -11.25 13.85
C ASP A 260 6.00 -11.99 13.01
N LYS A 261 5.62 -12.42 11.81
CA LYS A 261 6.54 -13.02 10.83
C LYS A 261 7.64 -12.04 10.41
N ALA A 262 7.30 -10.76 10.18
CA ALA A 262 8.26 -9.72 9.83
C ALA A 262 9.31 -9.55 10.94
N GLN A 263 8.92 -9.64 12.21
CA GLN A 263 9.85 -9.55 13.35
C GLN A 263 10.93 -10.65 13.34
N THR A 264 10.61 -11.84 12.81
CA THR A 264 11.60 -12.90 12.62
C THR A 264 12.71 -12.48 11.64
N LEU A 265 12.33 -11.84 10.52
CA LEU A 265 13.29 -11.31 9.55
C LEU A 265 14.08 -10.12 10.12
N VAL A 266 13.43 -9.25 10.90
CA VAL A 266 14.09 -8.13 11.61
C VAL A 266 15.22 -8.64 12.49
N ASN A 267 14.96 -9.68 13.29
CA ASN A 267 15.97 -10.27 14.16
C ASN A 267 17.14 -10.86 13.35
N ALA A 268 16.86 -11.57 12.26
CA ALA A 268 17.88 -12.13 11.39
C ALA A 268 18.77 -11.04 10.76
N VAL A 269 18.18 -9.93 10.31
CA VAL A 269 18.95 -8.77 9.78
C VAL A 269 19.82 -8.15 10.88
N ALA A 270 19.26 -7.93 12.07
CA ALA A 270 19.97 -7.29 13.18
C ALA A 270 21.15 -8.14 13.71
N GLU A 271 21.03 -9.47 13.64
CA GLU A 271 22.05 -10.42 14.09
C GLU A 271 23.09 -10.74 13.00
N SER A 272 22.84 -10.37 11.74
CA SER A 272 23.73 -10.66 10.61
C SER A 272 24.71 -9.52 10.37
N GLU A 273 26.00 -9.73 10.59
CA GLU A 273 27.02 -8.73 10.33
C GLU A 273 27.08 -8.39 8.83
N GLY A 274 27.05 -7.08 8.53
CA GLY A 274 26.98 -6.55 7.16
C GLY A 274 25.58 -6.35 6.62
N LEU A 275 24.54 -6.62 7.43
CA LEU A 275 23.16 -6.19 7.17
C LEU A 275 22.75 -5.14 8.20
N SER A 276 21.90 -4.21 7.82
CA SER A 276 21.32 -3.23 8.74
C SER A 276 19.89 -2.86 8.30
N LEU A 277 18.98 -2.71 9.25
CA LEU A 277 17.62 -2.26 8.97
C LEU A 277 17.61 -0.83 8.41
N ASP A 278 16.67 -0.53 7.53
CA ASP A 278 16.55 0.78 6.91
C ASP A 278 15.07 1.10 6.58
N PRO A 279 14.32 1.72 7.52
CA PRO A 279 14.72 2.30 8.82
C PRO A 279 15.00 1.26 9.92
N ASP A 280 15.61 1.69 11.03
CA ASP A 280 15.84 0.83 12.19
C ASP A 280 14.57 0.27 12.82
N GLN A 281 13.46 0.98 12.67
CA GLN A 281 12.14 0.59 13.16
C GLN A 281 11.30 -0.03 12.04
N VAL A 282 10.74 -1.22 12.28
CA VAL A 282 9.79 -1.91 11.40
C VAL A 282 8.43 -1.97 12.10
N ASP A 283 7.44 -1.30 11.52
CA ASP A 283 6.11 -1.15 12.13
C ASP A 283 5.13 -2.26 11.71
N THR A 284 5.31 -2.83 10.51
CA THR A 284 4.35 -3.75 9.89
C THR A 284 5.01 -4.92 9.17
N ASN A 285 4.44 -5.36 8.08
CA ASN A 285 4.88 -6.54 7.32
C ASN A 285 5.99 -6.27 6.29
N ILE A 286 6.50 -5.05 6.18
CA ILE A 286 7.55 -4.68 5.22
C ILE A 286 8.88 -4.51 5.94
N VAL A 287 9.83 -5.36 5.65
CA VAL A 287 11.20 -5.28 6.16
C VAL A 287 12.11 -4.78 5.05
N MET A 288 12.72 -3.62 5.25
CA MET A 288 13.78 -3.11 4.37
C MET A 288 15.10 -3.09 5.10
N PHE A 289 16.16 -3.44 4.39
CA PHE A 289 17.49 -3.47 4.95
C PHE A 289 18.54 -3.13 3.91
N GLN A 290 19.67 -2.62 4.38
CA GLN A 290 20.87 -2.35 3.60
C GLN A 290 21.81 -3.56 3.65
N VAL A 291 22.47 -3.83 2.55
CA VAL A 291 23.60 -4.76 2.45
C VAL A 291 24.87 -3.93 2.37
N ASP A 292 25.87 -4.23 3.22
CA ASP A 292 27.13 -3.53 3.20
C ASP A 292 27.80 -3.65 1.82
N PRO A 293 28.21 -2.54 1.19
CA PRO A 293 28.90 -2.58 -0.10
C PRO A 293 30.16 -3.47 -0.13
N GLU A 294 30.81 -3.67 1.02
CA GLU A 294 31.96 -4.56 1.13
C GLU A 294 31.58 -6.04 0.97
N LEU A 295 30.32 -6.40 1.22
CA LEU A 295 29.82 -7.75 1.01
C LEU A 295 29.42 -7.98 -0.46
N CYS A 296 28.44 -7.23 -0.93
CA CYS A 296 27.96 -7.27 -2.31
C CYS A 296 26.91 -6.16 -2.55
N SER A 297 26.36 -6.09 -3.77
CA SER A 297 25.21 -5.20 -4.06
C SER A 297 23.88 -5.81 -3.56
N GLY A 298 22.88 -4.96 -3.31
CA GLY A 298 21.52 -5.42 -2.99
C GLY A 298 20.94 -6.38 -4.05
N PRO A 299 21.05 -6.09 -5.38
CA PRO A 299 20.69 -7.06 -6.42
C PRO A 299 21.47 -8.37 -6.35
N GLY A 300 22.78 -8.33 -6.05
CA GLY A 300 23.61 -9.53 -5.87
C GLY A 300 23.16 -10.37 -4.69
N PHE A 301 22.87 -9.75 -3.56
CA PHE A 301 22.33 -10.43 -2.37
C PHE A 301 20.96 -11.06 -2.65
N SER A 302 20.07 -10.32 -3.33
CA SER A 302 18.76 -10.84 -3.73
C SER A 302 18.88 -12.06 -4.67
N ALA A 303 19.83 -12.05 -5.62
CA ALA A 303 20.11 -13.17 -6.50
C ALA A 303 20.61 -14.40 -5.71
N ALA A 304 21.51 -14.20 -4.77
CA ALA A 304 22.06 -15.29 -3.95
C ALA A 304 20.96 -15.93 -3.06
N LEU A 305 20.04 -15.14 -2.53
CA LEU A 305 18.87 -15.65 -1.80
C LEU A 305 17.95 -16.44 -2.73
N GLN A 306 17.74 -15.97 -3.95
CA GLN A 306 16.90 -16.65 -4.95
C GLN A 306 17.45 -18.05 -5.32
N GLU A 307 18.77 -18.22 -5.48
CA GLU A 307 19.40 -19.53 -5.70
C GLU A 307 19.15 -20.51 -4.55
N LYS A 308 18.98 -19.99 -3.34
CA LYS A 308 18.64 -20.78 -2.14
C LYS A 308 17.13 -20.91 -1.91
N GLY A 309 16.30 -20.43 -2.82
CA GLY A 309 14.85 -20.55 -2.78
C GLY A 309 14.13 -19.47 -1.96
N VAL A 310 14.75 -18.34 -1.65
CA VAL A 310 14.12 -17.20 -1.00
C VAL A 310 14.05 -16.01 -1.96
N LEU A 311 12.81 -15.56 -2.27
CA LEU A 311 12.59 -14.47 -3.22
C LEU A 311 12.35 -13.15 -2.47
N VAL A 312 13.21 -12.16 -2.70
CA VAL A 312 13.09 -10.79 -2.18
C VAL A 312 13.29 -9.78 -3.32
N LEU A 313 13.05 -8.50 -3.10
CA LEU A 313 13.27 -7.46 -4.11
C LEU A 313 14.40 -6.51 -3.72
N ALA A 314 15.38 -6.35 -4.61
CA ALA A 314 16.29 -5.22 -4.53
C ALA A 314 15.54 -3.93 -4.94
N VAL A 315 15.50 -2.95 -4.03
CA VAL A 315 14.79 -1.67 -4.21
C VAL A 315 15.74 -0.46 -4.27
N GLY A 316 17.02 -0.75 -4.36
CA GLY A 316 18.12 0.21 -4.50
C GLY A 316 19.45 -0.52 -4.70
N PRO A 317 20.56 0.21 -4.91
CA PRO A 317 21.87 -0.41 -5.12
C PRO A 317 22.32 -1.33 -3.96
N GLN A 318 22.01 -0.94 -2.72
CA GLN A 318 22.31 -1.68 -1.50
C GLN A 318 21.06 -2.06 -0.71
N ARG A 319 19.88 -1.59 -1.10
CA ARG A 319 18.64 -1.75 -0.35
C ARG A 319 17.82 -2.91 -0.86
N VAL A 320 17.42 -3.81 0.05
CA VAL A 320 16.59 -4.98 -0.21
C VAL A 320 15.29 -4.87 0.59
N ARG A 321 14.18 -5.37 0.01
CA ARG A 321 12.88 -5.42 0.65
C ARG A 321 12.38 -6.86 0.71
N ALA A 322 11.95 -7.28 1.88
CA ALA A 322 11.17 -8.51 2.12
C ALA A 322 9.79 -8.12 2.69
N VAL A 323 8.74 -8.81 2.27
CA VAL A 323 7.36 -8.56 2.70
C VAL A 323 6.72 -9.87 3.12
N THR A 324 6.28 -9.95 4.37
CA THR A 324 5.53 -11.10 4.90
C THR A 324 4.04 -10.98 4.57
N HIS A 325 3.38 -12.10 4.37
CA HIS A 325 1.99 -12.15 3.96
C HIS A 325 1.32 -13.51 4.25
N LEU A 326 0.06 -13.64 3.85
CA LEU A 326 -0.82 -14.80 4.07
C LEU A 326 -0.21 -16.15 3.66
N ASP A 327 0.47 -16.20 2.50
CA ASP A 327 0.90 -17.46 1.88
C ASP A 327 2.23 -17.99 2.41
N VAL A 328 2.93 -17.25 3.29
CA VAL A 328 4.15 -17.73 3.94
C VAL A 328 3.87 -18.12 5.39
N THR A 329 4.29 -19.30 5.78
CA THR A 329 4.15 -19.82 7.15
C THR A 329 5.25 -19.28 8.06
N HIS A 330 5.07 -19.36 9.39
CA HIS A 330 6.13 -19.05 10.34
C HIS A 330 7.38 -19.91 10.13
N GLU A 331 7.22 -21.21 9.82
CA GLU A 331 8.33 -22.13 9.55
C GLU A 331 9.11 -21.68 8.30
N GLU A 332 8.43 -21.33 7.22
CA GLU A 332 9.07 -20.79 6.01
C GLU A 332 9.81 -19.48 6.26
N VAL A 333 9.23 -18.57 7.07
CA VAL A 333 9.90 -17.31 7.42
C VAL A 333 11.13 -17.57 8.30
N HIS A 334 11.08 -18.50 9.26
CA HIS A 334 12.27 -18.91 10.01
C HIS A 334 13.35 -19.48 9.08
N ARG A 335 12.96 -20.33 8.15
CA ARG A 335 13.88 -20.85 7.14
C ARG A 335 14.47 -19.77 6.25
N ALA A 336 13.69 -18.79 5.84
CA ALA A 336 14.17 -17.62 5.07
C ALA A 336 15.18 -16.80 5.90
N ALA A 337 14.90 -16.59 7.18
CA ALA A 337 15.80 -15.90 8.11
C ALA A 337 17.15 -16.61 8.25
N GLU A 338 17.16 -17.93 8.42
CA GLU A 338 18.38 -18.74 8.44
C GLU A 338 19.20 -18.57 7.14
N ILE A 339 18.52 -18.68 5.98
CA ILE A 339 19.13 -18.53 4.65
C ILE A 339 19.71 -17.13 4.48
N MET A 340 19.04 -16.08 4.97
CA MET A 340 19.54 -14.71 4.94
C MET A 340 20.85 -14.56 5.74
N SER A 341 20.89 -15.10 6.96
CA SER A 341 22.07 -15.07 7.81
C SER A 341 23.24 -15.88 7.23
N GLU A 342 22.97 -17.10 6.73
CA GLU A 342 23.98 -17.92 6.02
C GLU A 342 24.54 -17.22 4.77
N THR A 343 23.69 -16.48 4.05
CA THR A 343 24.10 -15.74 2.83
C THR A 343 24.96 -14.54 3.19
N ALA A 344 24.63 -13.81 4.24
CA ALA A 344 25.44 -12.70 4.74
C ALA A 344 26.81 -13.20 5.22
N GLN A 345 26.85 -14.31 5.94
CA GLN A 345 28.10 -14.93 6.37
C GLN A 345 28.96 -15.39 5.18
N ALA A 346 28.37 -16.08 4.19
CA ALA A 346 29.10 -16.53 2.99
C ALA A 346 29.66 -15.33 2.18
N ALA A 347 28.89 -14.23 2.08
CA ALA A 347 29.37 -13.01 1.45
C ALA A 347 30.61 -12.42 2.16
N ARG A 348 30.57 -12.38 3.47
CA ARG A 348 31.68 -11.90 4.31
C ARG A 348 32.93 -12.77 4.23
N GLU A 349 32.75 -14.08 4.12
CA GLU A 349 33.85 -15.04 3.96
C GLU A 349 34.40 -15.07 2.51
N GLY A 350 33.81 -14.30 1.58
CA GLY A 350 34.18 -14.27 0.17
C GLY A 350 33.90 -15.58 -0.58
N THR A 351 32.98 -16.38 -0.05
CA THR A 351 32.57 -17.69 -0.62
C THR A 351 31.25 -17.61 -1.39
N LEU A 352 30.61 -16.42 -1.42
CA LEU A 352 29.34 -16.21 -2.12
C LEU A 352 29.55 -16.20 -3.64
N GLU A 353 28.94 -17.17 -4.34
CA GLU A 353 28.86 -17.17 -5.80
C GLU A 353 27.62 -16.38 -6.26
N ILE A 354 27.82 -15.25 -6.95
CA ILE A 354 26.73 -14.46 -7.56
C ILE A 354 26.67 -14.82 -9.04
N VAL A 355 25.65 -15.59 -9.43
CA VAL A 355 25.51 -16.13 -10.80
C VAL A 355 24.80 -15.14 -11.75
N ALA A 356 23.95 -14.25 -11.23
CA ALA A 356 23.23 -13.24 -12.01
C ALA A 356 22.77 -12.07 -11.10
N GLU A 357 22.44 -10.91 -11.68
CA GLU A 357 21.74 -9.86 -10.93
C GLU A 357 20.29 -10.28 -10.68
N GLY A 358 19.84 -10.19 -9.43
CA GLY A 358 18.46 -10.49 -9.02
C GLY A 358 17.43 -9.50 -9.60
N ALA A 359 16.14 -9.81 -9.41
CA ALA A 359 15.04 -8.97 -9.85
C ALA A 359 15.09 -7.57 -9.20
N ARG A 360 14.91 -6.53 -10.03
CA ARG A 360 14.80 -5.13 -9.61
C ARG A 360 13.34 -4.68 -9.68
N TYR A 361 12.94 -3.80 -8.76
CA TYR A 361 11.60 -3.18 -8.74
C TYR A 361 11.65 -1.76 -9.29
#